data_1bca890bc08119f141809fb108f52c56
#
_entry.id   1bca890bc08119f141809fb108f52c56
#
_cell.length_a   1.000
_cell.length_b   1.000
_cell.length_c   1.000
_cell.angle_alpha   90.00
_cell.angle_beta   90.00
_cell.angle_gamma   90.00
#
_symmetry.space_group_name_H-M   'P 1'
#
loop_
_entity.id
_entity.type
_entity.pdbx_description
1 polymer ?
#
loop_
_entity_poly.entity_id
_entity_poly.type
_entity_poly.pdbx_seq_one_letter_code
_entity_poly.pdbx_strand_id
1 'polypeptide(L)'
;MNKFTCTGRIVNDPELKITPSQISVLSFTVAVKRPRTKEVADFLPCVAWRQNAEFLSKFAHKGDMVGITGILTSRNWEDRDGHKRTSLEIQCDDVELLTPKKQESAAPTYSNQDTSGYEDLSSDEELPF
;
A
#
# COMPACT_ATOMS: atom_id res chain seq x y z
N MET A 1 -3.36 22.66 -4.62
CA MET A 1 -3.59 21.25 -4.97
C MET A 1 -2.70 20.36 -4.11
N ASN A 2 -3.30 19.34 -3.52
CA ASN A 2 -2.56 18.39 -2.70
C ASN A 2 -2.96 16.99 -3.14
N LYS A 3 -2.06 16.32 -3.84
CA LYS A 3 -2.36 15.01 -4.40
C LYS A 3 -1.12 14.13 -4.28
N PHE A 4 -1.30 12.96 -3.71
CA PHE A 4 -0.21 12.03 -3.54
C PHE A 4 -0.59 10.68 -4.13
N THR A 5 0.30 10.09 -4.91
CA THR A 5 0.07 8.79 -5.51
C THR A 5 1.37 7.99 -5.44
N CYS A 6 1.27 6.75 -5.00
CA CYS A 6 2.45 5.90 -4.97
C CYS A 6 2.06 4.44 -5.04
N THR A 7 3.04 3.63 -5.35
CA THR A 7 2.95 2.19 -5.29
C THR A 7 4.02 1.72 -4.33
N GLY A 8 3.65 0.91 -3.36
CA GLY A 8 4.61 0.47 -2.37
C GLY A 8 4.23 -0.86 -1.77
N ARG A 9 5.15 -1.40 -0.99
CA ARG A 9 4.97 -2.69 -0.34
C ARG A 9 4.72 -2.47 1.14
N ILE A 10 3.71 -3.13 1.65
CA ILE A 10 3.36 -3.01 3.07
C ILE A 10 4.45 -3.66 3.91
N VAL A 11 4.98 -2.92 4.89
CA VAL A 11 6.10 -3.41 5.69
C VAL A 11 5.69 -4.07 7.00
N ASN A 12 4.44 -3.90 7.41
CA ASN A 12 3.93 -4.53 8.61
C ASN A 12 2.46 -4.85 8.41
N ASP A 13 1.97 -5.84 9.16
CA ASP A 13 0.55 -6.18 9.04
C ASP A 13 -0.28 -5.00 9.50
N PRO A 14 -1.27 -4.59 8.70
CA PRO A 14 -2.09 -3.44 9.07
C PRO A 14 -2.94 -3.72 10.30
N GLU A 15 -3.09 -2.70 11.14
CA GLU A 15 -3.87 -2.81 12.37
C GLU A 15 -5.14 -2.00 12.25
N LEU A 16 -6.27 -2.69 12.30
CA LEU A 16 -7.56 -2.02 12.25
C LEU A 16 -7.96 -1.57 13.65
N LYS A 17 -8.37 -0.33 13.77
CA LYS A 17 -8.88 0.22 15.02
C LYS A 17 -10.21 0.87 14.76
N ILE A 18 -11.02 0.91 15.82
CA ILE A 18 -12.32 1.58 15.76
C ILE A 18 -12.26 2.79 16.68
N THR A 19 -12.56 3.96 16.12
CA THR A 19 -12.54 5.18 16.91
C THR A 19 -13.75 5.22 17.86
N PRO A 20 -13.74 6.12 18.86
CA PRO A 20 -14.91 6.28 19.71
C PRO A 20 -16.19 6.62 18.94
N SER A 21 -16.03 7.22 17.75
CA SER A 21 -17.16 7.53 16.87
C SER A 21 -17.58 6.36 16.01
N GLN A 22 -17.03 5.15 16.25
CA GLN A 22 -17.39 3.94 15.51
C GLN A 22 -16.92 4.00 14.06
N ILE A 23 -15.81 4.68 13.81
CA ILE A 23 -15.24 4.78 12.48
C ILE A 23 -14.01 3.88 12.39
N SER A 24 -13.96 3.06 11.36
CA SER A 24 -12.81 2.19 11.11
C SER A 24 -11.63 3.00 10.63
N VAL A 25 -10.48 2.80 11.24
CA VAL A 25 -9.24 3.46 10.83
C VAL A 25 -8.12 2.43 10.86
N LEU A 26 -7.24 2.51 9.87
CA LEU A 26 -6.17 1.55 9.75
C LEU A 26 -4.88 2.28 9.43
N SER A 27 -3.86 2.05 10.26
CA SER A 27 -2.55 2.63 10.04
C SER A 27 -1.60 1.56 9.50
N PHE A 28 -0.81 1.94 8.52
CA PHE A 28 0.16 1.03 7.96
C PHE A 28 1.29 1.83 7.34
N THR A 29 2.38 1.16 7.05
CA THR A 29 3.55 1.79 6.44
C THR A 29 3.87 1.09 5.14
N VAL A 30 4.19 1.86 4.11
CA VAL A 30 4.58 1.30 2.82
C VAL A 30 6.02 1.68 2.52
N ALA A 31 6.74 0.78 1.91
CA ALA A 31 8.09 1.02 1.43
C ALA A 31 8.00 1.34 -0.06
N VAL A 32 8.42 2.53 -0.43
CA VAL A 32 8.36 3.01 -1.80
C VAL A 32 9.77 3.17 -2.31
N LYS A 33 10.10 2.48 -3.39
CA LYS A 33 11.43 2.55 -3.96
C LYS A 33 11.64 3.87 -4.69
N ARG A 34 12.84 4.42 -4.52
CA ARG A 34 13.18 5.61 -5.26
C ARG A 34 13.49 5.24 -6.70
N PRO A 35 13.03 6.06 -7.68
CA PRO A 35 13.17 5.68 -9.08
C PRO A 35 14.60 5.45 -9.54
N ARG A 36 15.56 6.19 -9.01
CA ARG A 36 16.93 6.11 -9.49
C ARG A 36 17.85 5.32 -8.58
N THR A 37 17.43 5.08 -7.36
CA THR A 37 18.28 4.42 -6.36
C THR A 37 17.51 3.24 -5.83
N LYS A 38 17.52 2.14 -6.56
CA LYS A 38 16.69 0.98 -6.22
C LYS A 38 16.98 0.39 -4.86
N GLU A 39 18.15 0.68 -4.32
CA GLU A 39 18.53 0.15 -3.03
C GLU A 39 17.96 0.94 -1.87
N VAL A 40 17.40 2.12 -2.15
CA VAL A 40 16.85 2.99 -1.13
C VAL A 40 15.34 2.98 -1.23
N ALA A 41 14.69 2.77 -0.11
CA ALA A 41 13.24 2.85 -0.04
C ALA A 41 12.85 3.89 0.99
N ASP A 42 11.80 4.61 0.68
CA ASP A 42 11.23 5.56 1.64
C ASP A 42 10.06 4.87 2.34
N PHE A 43 10.04 4.99 3.66
CA PHE A 43 9.01 4.37 4.47
C PHE A 43 7.98 5.43 4.82
N LEU A 44 6.78 5.27 4.27
CA LEU A 44 5.76 6.30 4.36
C LEU A 44 4.59 5.82 5.22
N PRO A 45 4.26 6.57 6.28
CA PRO A 45 3.09 6.21 7.09
C PRO A 45 1.81 6.58 6.37
N CYS A 46 0.87 5.66 6.38
CA CYS A 46 -0.40 5.82 5.68
C CYS A 46 -1.55 5.56 6.63
N VAL A 47 -2.65 6.25 6.40
CA VAL A 47 -3.87 6.05 7.19
C VAL A 47 -5.04 5.89 6.23
N ALA A 48 -5.78 4.82 6.42
CA ALA A 48 -6.99 4.56 5.64
C ALA A 48 -8.19 4.61 6.57
N TRP A 49 -9.34 5.01 6.03
CA TRP A 49 -10.55 5.20 6.80
C TRP A 49 -11.71 4.45 6.20
N ARG A 50 -12.65 4.04 7.05
CA ARG A 50 -13.94 3.46 6.66
C ARG A 50 -13.75 2.25 5.75
N GLN A 51 -14.32 2.31 4.55
CA GLN A 51 -14.28 1.17 3.64
C GLN A 51 -12.87 0.76 3.24
N ASN A 52 -12.00 1.74 3.03
CA ASN A 52 -10.61 1.43 2.69
C ASN A 52 -9.90 0.71 3.83
N ALA A 53 -10.17 1.14 5.06
CA ALA A 53 -9.60 0.51 6.23
C ALA A 53 -10.07 -0.95 6.34
N GLU A 54 -11.37 -1.15 6.15
CA GLU A 54 -11.94 -2.48 6.26
C GLU A 54 -11.43 -3.39 5.15
N PHE A 55 -11.33 -2.85 3.94
CA PHE A 55 -10.81 -3.61 2.82
C PHE A 55 -9.38 -4.08 3.08
N LEU A 56 -8.54 -3.17 3.51
CA LEU A 56 -7.14 -3.53 3.76
C LEU A 56 -6.99 -4.48 4.93
N SER A 57 -7.82 -4.34 5.96
CA SER A 57 -7.72 -5.23 7.11
C SER A 57 -8.08 -6.66 6.74
N LYS A 58 -8.94 -6.83 5.75
CA LYS A 58 -9.36 -8.17 5.33
C LYS A 58 -8.41 -8.80 4.33
N PHE A 59 -7.86 -8.01 3.43
CA PHE A 59 -7.16 -8.57 2.28
C PHE A 59 -5.68 -8.26 2.20
N ALA A 60 -5.20 -7.27 2.94
CA ALA A 60 -3.81 -6.84 2.82
C ALA A 60 -2.97 -7.39 3.96
N HIS A 61 -1.77 -7.81 3.62
CA HIS A 61 -0.84 -8.39 4.59
C HIS A 61 0.54 -7.81 4.36
N LYS A 62 1.40 -7.99 5.35
CA LYS A 62 2.79 -7.62 5.22
C LYS A 62 3.38 -8.23 3.95
N GLY A 63 4.06 -7.41 3.18
CA GLY A 63 4.67 -7.85 1.93
C GLY A 63 3.83 -7.64 0.70
N ASP A 64 2.55 -7.31 0.86
CA ASP A 64 1.69 -7.07 -0.30
C ASP A 64 1.98 -5.72 -0.94
N MET A 65 1.82 -5.67 -2.25
CA MET A 65 2.00 -4.45 -3.02
C MET A 65 0.68 -3.72 -3.14
N VAL A 66 0.67 -2.43 -2.84
CA VAL A 66 -0.56 -1.64 -2.91
C VAL A 66 -0.30 -0.35 -3.68
N GLY A 67 -1.34 0.12 -4.34
CA GLY A 67 -1.36 1.43 -4.96
C GLY A 67 -2.22 2.35 -4.11
N ILE A 68 -1.73 3.54 -3.85
CA ILE A 68 -2.38 4.48 -2.95
C ILE A 68 -2.52 5.82 -3.61
N THR A 69 -3.69 6.42 -3.47
CA THR A 69 -3.94 7.78 -3.87
C THR A 69 -4.54 8.50 -2.67
N GLY A 70 -4.06 9.70 -2.41
CA GLY A 70 -4.57 10.45 -1.28
C GLY A 70 -3.94 11.81 -1.18
N ILE A 71 -3.89 12.34 0.02
CA ILE A 71 -3.26 13.62 0.27
C ILE A 71 -2.18 13.46 1.31
N LEU A 72 -1.18 14.33 1.22
CA LEU A 72 -0.09 14.35 2.19
C LEU A 72 -0.45 15.35 3.27
N THR A 73 -0.43 14.90 4.52
CA THR A 73 -0.74 15.77 5.64
C THR A 73 0.41 15.77 6.62
N SER A 74 0.51 16.83 7.40
CA SER A 74 1.49 16.91 8.46
C SER A 74 0.76 16.94 9.79
N ARG A 75 1.40 16.35 10.78
CA ARG A 75 0.86 16.33 12.13
C ARG A 75 1.93 16.80 13.08
N ASN A 76 1.59 17.78 13.91
CA ASN A 76 2.51 18.30 14.92
C ASN A 76 2.23 17.58 16.24
N TRP A 77 3.29 17.20 16.92
CA TRP A 77 3.15 16.53 18.20
C TRP A 77 4.37 16.82 19.04
N GLU A 78 4.28 16.50 20.32
CA GLU A 78 5.37 16.72 21.27
C GLU A 78 5.86 15.37 21.77
N ASP A 79 7.19 15.20 21.78
CA ASP A 79 7.73 13.95 22.30
C ASP A 79 7.87 14.05 23.83
N ARG A 80 8.43 13.00 24.43
CA ARG A 80 8.54 12.93 25.90
C ARG A 80 9.42 13.99 26.49
N ASP A 81 10.37 14.49 25.70
CA ASP A 81 11.30 15.51 26.15
C ASP A 81 10.77 16.92 25.93
N GLY A 82 9.55 17.04 25.44
CA GLY A 82 8.95 18.34 25.19
C GLY A 82 9.36 18.97 23.87
N HIS A 83 10.04 18.23 23.01
CA HIS A 83 10.42 18.72 21.70
C HIS A 83 9.28 18.63 20.74
N LYS A 84 9.07 19.68 19.97
CA LYS A 84 8.03 19.70 18.95
C LYS A 84 8.50 18.93 17.74
N ARG A 85 7.65 18.04 17.27
CA ARG A 85 7.95 17.19 16.11
C ARG A 85 6.86 17.32 15.08
N THR A 86 7.25 17.10 13.84
CA THR A 86 6.29 17.07 12.74
C THR A 86 6.43 15.76 12.00
N SER A 87 5.32 15.08 11.83
CA SER A 87 5.28 13.83 11.08
C SER A 87 4.43 14.02 9.86
N LEU A 88 4.87 13.45 8.75
CA LEU A 88 4.10 13.46 7.51
C LEU A 88 3.39 12.11 7.40
N GLU A 89 2.14 12.15 6.98
CA GLU A 89 1.44 10.90 6.71
C GLU A 89 0.50 11.09 5.55
N ILE A 90 0.17 9.98 4.90
CA ILE A 90 -0.68 9.99 3.73
C ILE A 90 -2.08 9.57 4.17
N GLN A 91 -3.04 10.46 3.92
CA GLN A 91 -4.45 10.16 4.16
C GLN A 91 -4.99 9.56 2.88
N CYS A 92 -5.27 8.26 2.91
CA CYS A 92 -5.64 7.53 1.70
C CYS A 92 -7.07 7.82 1.28
N ASP A 93 -7.25 8.23 0.04
CA ASP A 93 -8.57 8.37 -0.56
C ASP A 93 -8.99 7.08 -1.23
N ASP A 94 -8.01 6.38 -1.81
CA ASP A 94 -8.25 5.17 -2.55
C ASP A 94 -7.06 4.25 -2.40
N VAL A 95 -7.32 2.97 -2.25
CA VAL A 95 -6.27 1.97 -2.14
C VAL A 95 -6.60 0.81 -3.07
N GLU A 96 -5.55 0.23 -3.64
CA GLU A 96 -5.71 -0.85 -4.58
C GLU A 96 -4.69 -1.92 -4.25
N LEU A 97 -5.15 -3.15 -4.11
CA LEU A 97 -4.25 -4.26 -3.81
C LEU A 97 -3.72 -4.80 -5.14
N LEU A 98 -2.42 -4.69 -5.32
CA LEU A 98 -1.79 -5.06 -6.59
C LEU A 98 -1.19 -6.45 -6.59
N THR A 99 -0.95 -7.01 -5.41
CA THR A 99 -0.43 -8.37 -5.31
C THR A 99 -1.55 -9.36 -5.60
N PRO A 100 -1.37 -10.29 -6.55
CA PRO A 100 -2.42 -11.27 -6.84
C PRO A 100 -2.68 -12.15 -5.64
N LYS A 101 -3.92 -12.61 -5.49
CA LYS A 101 -4.26 -13.57 -4.45
C LYS A 101 -3.57 -14.89 -4.74
N LYS A 102 -3.09 -15.48 -3.72
CA LYS A 102 -2.46 -16.77 -3.86
C LYS A 102 -3.44 -17.85 -4.13
N GLN A 103 -3.54 -18.17 -4.23
CA GLN A 103 -4.22 -19.04 -4.31
C GLN A 103 -4.42 -19.65 -5.00
N GLU A 104 -4.41 -19.34 -4.81
CA GLU A 104 -4.70 -19.69 -5.25
C GLU A 104 -4.65 -19.95 -6.16
N SER A 105 -4.49 -19.90 -6.30
CA SER A 105 -4.41 -20.18 -6.99
C SER A 105 -4.23 -20.35 -7.91
N ALA A 106 -4.25 -20.34 -8.06
CA ALA A 106 -4.12 -20.63 -8.78
C ALA A 106 -3.94 -20.68 -9.73
N ALA A 107 -3.84 -20.64 -9.82
CA ALA A 107 -3.72 -20.82 -10.53
C ALA A 107 -3.56 -20.88 -11.47
N PRO A 108 -3.63 -21.10 -11.66
CA PRO A 108 -3.44 -21.23 -12.43
C PRO A 108 -3.41 -21.25 -13.41
N THR A 109 -3.48 -21.33 -13.48
CA THR A 109 -3.52 -21.40 -14.23
C THR A 109 -3.53 -21.01 -15.29
N TYR A 110 -3.59 -20.82 -15.49
CA TYR A 110 -3.62 -20.58 -16.45
C TYR A 110 -2.92 -20.45 -17.21
N SER A 111 -2.65 -20.67 -17.01
CA SER A 111 -2.19 -20.62 -17.57
C SER A 111 -1.63 -20.59 -18.33
N ASN A 112 -1.45 -20.83 -18.40
CA ASN A 112 -1.10 -20.87 -19.16
C ASN A 112 -1.05 -20.80 -20.03
N GLN A 113 -1.15 -20.95 -20.08
CA GLN A 113 -1.30 -20.90 -20.92
C GLN A 113 -1.26 -20.42 -21.66
N ASP A 114 -1.23 -20.41 -21.60
CA ASP A 114 -1.33 -20.00 -22.32
C ASP A 114 -0.88 -19.41 -22.79
N THR A 115 -0.58 -19.53 -22.70
CA THR A 115 -0.26 -19.04 -23.17
C THR A 115 0.26 -18.85 -23.75
N SER A 116 0.39 -19.35 -24.08
CA SER A 116 0.71 -19.34 -24.69
C SER A 116 0.91 -18.50 -25.18
N GLY A 117 0.97 -18.33 -25.28
CA GLY A 117 1.02 -17.53 -25.86
C GLY A 117 1.30 -16.39 -25.59
N TYR A 118 1.32 -16.23 -25.23
CA TYR A 118 1.37 -15.29 -25.02
C TYR A 118 2.22 -14.87 -24.59
N GLU A 119 2.45 -15.10 -24.30
CA GLU A 119 2.94 -14.82 -24.00
C GLU A 119 3.59 -14.33 -23.74
N ASP A 120 3.85 -14.48 -23.97
CA ASP A 120 4.20 -13.98 -23.94
C ASP A 120 4.53 -13.18 -23.63
N LEU A 121 4.63 -13.14 -23.68
CA LEU A 121 4.66 -12.35 -23.58
C LEU A 121 4.92 -11.83 -22.98
N SER A 122 4.96 -12.12 -22.84
CA SER A 122 4.92 -11.72 -22.35
C SER A 122 5.40 -11.35 -21.85
N SER A 123 5.69 -11.50 -21.85
CA SER A 123 5.85 -11.16 -21.52
C SER A 123 6.16 -10.44 -21.18
N ASP A 124 6.34 -10.37 -21.21
CA ASP A 124 6.34 -9.70 -21.03
C ASP A 124 6.41 -8.96 -20.55
N GLU A 125 6.57 -8.95 -20.57
CA GLU A 125 6.39 -8.45 -20.21
C GLU A 125 6.49 -7.77 -19.68
N GLU A 126 6.70 -7.67 -19.54
CA GLU A 126 6.60 -7.24 -19.02
C GLU A 126 6.53 -6.37 -18.56
N LEU A 127 6.58 -6.06 -18.34
CA LEU A 127 6.39 -5.32 -17.87
C LEU A 127 6.67 -4.52 -17.44
N PRO A 128 6.70 -4.22 -17.22
CA PRO A 128 6.86 -3.52 -16.66
C PRO A 128 6.85 -2.79 -16.20
N PHE A 129 6.84 -2.52 -15.96
CA PHE A 129 6.56 -1.90 -15.63
C PHE A 129 6.94 -1.67 -15.28
#